data_1c6e8cda05379178905c30eb5de5f36f
#
_entry.id   1c6e8cda05379178905c30eb5de5f36f
#
_cell.length_a   1.000
_cell.length_b   1.000
_cell.length_c   1.000
_cell.angle_alpha   90.00
_cell.angle_beta   90.00
_cell.angle_gamma   90.00
#
_symmetry.space_group_name_H-M   'P 1'
#
loop_
_entity.id
_entity.type
_entity.pdbx_description
1 polymer ?
#
loop_
_entity_poly.entity_id
_entity_poly.type
_entity_poly.pdbx_seq_one_letter_code
_entity_poly.pdbx_strand_id
1 'polypeptide(L)'
;MYKRQVYEHFQQITDEEVGASCAAVASQALACREGSPEDLIKAMRLYRAIKKICKEEKLEALTLSCFKLIEQIDTTGCLALSLLNDDGIMAGCEGDLQSIFTLLAVKALTTKEGFMANPSMINTRTNELILAHCTVGLQQTERYIIRNHFETEKGIAIQGLLPTGDVTVIKCGGECLDEYYLSTGTLTENTNYINMCRTQVRIRMNTPAEYFLKNPLGNHHIMIHGNYEDTLNEFFMANACKRTE
;
A
#
# COMPACT_ATOMS: atom_id res chain seq x y z
N MET A 1 -3.90 -16.16 -10.14
CA MET A 1 -4.06 -16.51 -11.53
C MET A 1 -2.72 -16.51 -12.26
N TYR A 2 -1.95 -15.45 -12.24
CA TYR A 2 -0.69 -15.28 -12.99
C TYR A 2 0.60 -15.74 -12.28
N LYS A 3 0.54 -16.59 -11.25
CA LYS A 3 1.73 -16.98 -10.45
C LYS A 3 2.84 -17.61 -11.28
N ARG A 4 2.47 -18.48 -12.22
CA ARG A 4 3.42 -19.17 -13.09
C ARG A 4 4.14 -18.18 -14.00
N GLN A 5 3.40 -17.27 -14.63
CA GLN A 5 3.97 -16.25 -15.49
C GLN A 5 4.91 -15.29 -14.74
N VAL A 6 4.53 -14.88 -13.50
CA VAL A 6 5.42 -14.08 -12.64
C VAL A 6 6.74 -14.78 -12.42
N TYR A 7 6.71 -16.08 -12.08
CA TYR A 7 7.92 -16.86 -11.86
C TYR A 7 8.76 -16.98 -13.15
N GLU A 8 8.14 -17.32 -14.28
CA GLU A 8 8.82 -17.48 -15.58
C GLU A 8 9.48 -16.16 -16.01
N HIS A 9 8.80 -15.02 -15.89
CA HIS A 9 9.39 -13.72 -16.22
C HIS A 9 10.48 -13.32 -15.22
N PHE A 10 10.28 -13.59 -13.92
CA PHE A 10 11.30 -13.32 -12.92
C PHE A 10 12.62 -14.05 -13.20
N GLN A 11 12.57 -15.29 -13.67
CA GLN A 11 13.76 -16.07 -14.04
C GLN A 11 14.44 -15.56 -15.31
N GLN A 12 13.72 -14.94 -16.22
CA GLN A 12 14.25 -14.42 -17.48
C GLN A 12 14.93 -13.05 -17.36
N ILE A 13 14.51 -12.23 -16.37
CA ILE A 13 15.06 -10.89 -16.16
C ILE A 13 16.44 -11.01 -15.52
N THR A 14 17.46 -10.41 -16.14
CA THR A 14 18.84 -10.44 -15.63
C THR A 14 19.12 -9.34 -14.61
N ASP A 15 20.19 -9.48 -13.86
CA ASP A 15 20.62 -8.49 -12.87
C ASP A 15 21.06 -7.18 -13.54
N GLU A 16 21.70 -7.28 -14.71
CA GLU A 16 22.11 -6.12 -15.52
C GLU A 16 20.91 -5.28 -15.95
N GLU A 17 19.80 -5.93 -16.35
CA GLU A 17 18.58 -5.22 -16.77
C GLU A 17 17.97 -4.36 -15.66
N VAL A 18 18.16 -4.72 -14.41
CA VAL A 18 17.59 -3.99 -13.26
C VAL A 18 18.60 -3.09 -12.54
N GLY A 19 19.88 -3.23 -12.81
CA GLY A 19 20.97 -2.53 -12.11
C GLY A 19 20.78 -1.01 -12.03
N ALA A 20 20.47 -0.36 -13.14
CA ALA A 20 20.22 1.08 -13.18
C ALA A 20 19.00 1.49 -12.32
N SER A 21 17.94 0.69 -12.33
CA SER A 21 16.73 0.95 -11.51
C SER A 21 17.02 0.74 -10.02
N CYS A 22 17.83 -0.28 -9.68
CA CYS A 22 18.28 -0.49 -8.30
C CYS A 22 19.10 0.70 -7.80
N ALA A 23 20.06 1.18 -8.61
CA ALA A 23 20.89 2.34 -8.28
C ALA A 23 20.04 3.61 -8.09
N ALA A 24 19.03 3.82 -8.92
CA ALA A 24 18.11 4.95 -8.80
C ALA A 24 17.32 4.91 -7.48
N VAL A 25 16.72 3.77 -7.14
CA VAL A 25 15.98 3.61 -5.87
C VAL A 25 16.92 3.77 -4.67
N ALA A 26 18.12 3.20 -4.71
CA ALA A 26 19.07 3.30 -3.60
C ALA A 26 19.60 4.74 -3.42
N SER A 27 19.86 5.47 -4.50
CA SER A 27 20.40 6.83 -4.45
C SER A 27 19.39 7.88 -3.95
N GLN A 28 18.09 7.64 -4.14
CA GLN A 28 17.02 8.52 -3.67
C GLN A 28 16.61 8.24 -2.22
N ALA A 29 16.98 7.08 -1.68
CA ALA A 29 16.70 6.74 -0.30
C ALA A 29 17.48 7.60 0.68
N LEU A 30 16.85 8.01 1.78
CA LEU A 30 17.51 8.70 2.88
C LEU A 30 18.58 7.81 3.54
N ALA A 31 18.31 6.51 3.60
CA ALA A 31 19.24 5.49 4.11
C ALA A 31 18.83 4.09 3.62
N CYS A 32 19.80 3.19 3.57
CA CYS A 32 19.60 1.75 3.52
C CYS A 32 19.94 1.19 4.92
N ARG A 33 18.95 0.78 5.69
CA ARG A 33 19.17 0.25 7.05
C ARG A 33 19.20 -1.26 7.11
N GLU A 34 18.39 -1.90 6.28
CA GLU A 34 18.26 -3.36 6.20
C GLU A 34 18.04 -3.76 4.73
N GLY A 35 18.24 -5.03 4.44
CA GLY A 35 18.26 -5.55 3.08
C GLY A 35 19.61 -5.41 2.40
N SER A 36 19.96 -6.37 1.61
CA SER A 36 21.21 -6.41 0.84
C SER A 36 21.02 -5.85 -0.58
N PRO A 37 22.10 -5.53 -1.31
CA PRO A 37 21.99 -5.22 -2.73
C PRO A 37 21.35 -6.36 -3.54
N GLU A 38 21.57 -7.60 -3.15
CA GLU A 38 20.95 -8.79 -3.77
C GLU A 38 19.43 -8.81 -3.55
N ASP A 39 18.98 -8.48 -2.34
CA ASP A 39 17.54 -8.36 -2.06
C ASP A 39 16.89 -7.28 -2.92
N LEU A 40 17.56 -6.15 -3.13
CA LEU A 40 17.08 -5.07 -3.99
C LEU A 40 16.98 -5.51 -5.47
N ILE A 41 17.96 -6.26 -5.95
CA ILE A 41 17.96 -6.85 -7.30
C ILE A 41 16.77 -7.80 -7.44
N LYS A 42 16.58 -8.74 -6.51
CA LYS A 42 15.44 -9.67 -6.52
C LYS A 42 14.09 -8.93 -6.51
N ALA A 43 13.94 -7.92 -5.65
CA ALA A 43 12.72 -7.12 -5.57
C ALA A 43 12.44 -6.35 -6.88
N MET A 44 13.48 -5.81 -7.51
CA MET A 44 13.37 -5.09 -8.77
C MET A 44 13.06 -6.03 -9.96
N ARG A 45 13.63 -7.23 -9.99
CA ARG A 45 13.28 -8.27 -10.97
C ARG A 45 11.81 -8.66 -10.83
N LEU A 46 11.31 -8.82 -9.60
CA LEU A 46 9.90 -9.09 -9.33
C LEU A 46 8.99 -7.96 -9.83
N TYR A 47 9.33 -6.70 -9.54
CA TYR A 47 8.61 -5.56 -10.08
C TYR A 47 8.52 -5.60 -11.62
N ARG A 48 9.65 -5.80 -12.29
CA ARG A 48 9.70 -5.89 -13.75
C ARG A 48 8.86 -7.04 -14.31
N ALA A 49 8.90 -8.20 -13.66
CA ALA A 49 8.11 -9.36 -14.05
C ALA A 49 6.61 -9.09 -13.95
N ILE A 50 6.16 -8.50 -12.85
CA ILE A 50 4.74 -8.15 -12.66
C ILE A 50 4.32 -7.05 -13.65
N LYS A 51 5.11 -5.99 -13.79
CA LYS A 51 4.83 -4.89 -14.73
C LYS A 51 4.69 -5.38 -16.17
N LYS A 52 5.53 -6.33 -16.59
CA LYS A 52 5.43 -6.95 -17.91
C LYS A 52 4.07 -7.64 -18.09
N ILE A 53 3.62 -8.43 -17.13
CA ILE A 53 2.30 -9.10 -17.16
C ILE A 53 1.19 -8.05 -17.22
N CYS A 54 1.25 -7.01 -16.39
CA CYS A 54 0.26 -5.94 -16.41
C CYS A 54 0.13 -5.30 -17.79
N LYS A 55 1.27 -5.07 -18.46
CA LYS A 55 1.29 -4.52 -19.81
C LYS A 55 0.71 -5.49 -20.85
N GLU A 56 1.11 -6.76 -20.82
CA GLU A 56 0.66 -7.80 -21.75
C GLU A 56 -0.85 -8.08 -21.63
N GLU A 57 -1.35 -8.14 -20.40
CA GLU A 57 -2.74 -8.43 -20.08
C GLU A 57 -3.61 -7.18 -19.91
N LYS A 58 -3.04 -5.97 -20.09
CA LYS A 58 -3.72 -4.68 -19.93
C LYS A 58 -4.40 -4.52 -18.56
N LEU A 59 -3.69 -4.91 -17.49
CA LEU A 59 -4.18 -4.82 -16.13
C LEU A 59 -3.94 -3.41 -15.57
N GLU A 60 -4.98 -2.78 -15.07
CA GLU A 60 -4.94 -1.49 -14.36
C GLU A 60 -4.76 -1.66 -12.86
N ALA A 61 -5.05 -2.86 -12.35
CA ALA A 61 -4.92 -3.19 -10.94
C ALA A 61 -4.60 -4.66 -10.70
N LEU A 62 -4.00 -4.95 -9.56
CA LEU A 62 -3.72 -6.32 -9.11
C LEU A 62 -3.62 -6.41 -7.60
N THR A 63 -3.73 -7.62 -7.09
CA THR A 63 -3.33 -7.92 -5.71
C THR A 63 -2.40 -9.12 -5.68
N LEU A 64 -1.43 -9.10 -4.77
CA LEU A 64 -0.39 -10.11 -4.65
C LEU A 64 -0.52 -10.88 -3.35
N SER A 65 -0.53 -12.22 -3.43
CA SER A 65 -0.45 -13.09 -2.26
C SER A 65 1.02 -13.26 -1.84
N CYS A 66 1.56 -12.28 -1.12
CA CYS A 66 2.99 -12.09 -0.86
C CYS A 66 3.68 -13.29 -0.19
N PHE A 67 3.08 -13.89 0.83
CA PHE A 67 3.70 -14.98 1.59
C PHE A 67 4.06 -16.21 0.74
N LYS A 68 3.21 -16.53 -0.26
CA LYS A 68 3.49 -17.66 -1.18
C LYS A 68 4.62 -17.38 -2.18
N LEU A 69 4.93 -16.11 -2.42
CA LEU A 69 6.07 -15.72 -3.27
C LEU A 69 7.41 -15.88 -2.54
N ILE A 70 7.46 -15.56 -1.24
CA ILE A 70 8.67 -15.65 -0.44
C ILE A 70 9.26 -17.06 -0.48
N GLU A 71 8.41 -18.08 -0.45
CA GLU A 71 8.83 -19.48 -0.51
C GLU A 71 9.44 -19.86 -1.88
N GLN A 72 9.02 -19.22 -2.95
CA GLN A 72 9.40 -19.59 -4.32
C GLN A 72 10.57 -18.79 -4.87
N ILE A 73 10.67 -17.52 -4.55
CA ILE A 73 11.65 -16.61 -5.15
C ILE A 73 12.51 -15.86 -4.11
N ASP A 74 12.37 -16.21 -2.83
CA ASP A 74 13.14 -15.66 -1.71
C ASP A 74 13.20 -14.11 -1.71
N THR A 75 12.07 -13.47 -1.99
CA THR A 75 11.87 -12.02 -1.88
C THR A 75 10.43 -11.68 -1.54
N THR A 76 10.17 -10.45 -1.13
CA THR A 76 8.83 -9.95 -0.81
C THR A 76 8.28 -9.08 -1.93
N GLY A 77 6.95 -8.94 -1.99
CA GLY A 77 6.28 -8.08 -2.97
C GLY A 77 6.32 -6.58 -2.64
N CYS A 78 6.79 -6.20 -1.45
CA CYS A 78 6.58 -4.84 -0.92
C CYS A 78 7.10 -3.74 -1.83
N LEU A 79 8.38 -3.76 -2.24
CA LEU A 79 8.94 -2.79 -3.16
C LEU A 79 8.27 -2.86 -4.55
N ALA A 80 7.99 -4.06 -5.04
CA ALA A 80 7.34 -4.22 -6.34
C ALA A 80 5.96 -3.55 -6.36
N LEU A 81 5.15 -3.73 -5.32
CA LEU A 81 3.84 -3.09 -5.19
C LEU A 81 3.96 -1.56 -5.03
N SER A 82 4.95 -1.08 -4.27
CA SER A 82 5.23 0.36 -4.16
C SER A 82 5.50 1.00 -5.53
N LEU A 83 6.39 0.40 -6.33
CA LEU A 83 6.74 0.91 -7.65
C LEU A 83 5.61 0.78 -8.68
N LEU A 84 4.77 -0.26 -8.58
CA LEU A 84 3.60 -0.41 -9.44
C LEU A 84 2.56 0.70 -9.16
N ASN A 85 2.36 1.04 -7.88
CA ASN A 85 1.50 2.17 -7.51
C ASN A 85 2.05 3.49 -8.09
N ASP A 86 3.37 3.72 -8.04
CA ASP A 86 4.02 4.89 -8.68
C ASP A 86 3.82 4.92 -10.20
N ASP A 87 3.73 3.76 -10.84
CA ASP A 87 3.42 3.63 -12.28
C ASP A 87 1.91 3.84 -12.60
N GLY A 88 1.07 4.04 -11.60
CA GLY A 88 -0.38 4.20 -11.76
C GLY A 88 -1.14 2.87 -11.89
N ILE A 89 -0.49 1.74 -11.61
CA ILE A 89 -1.13 0.41 -11.53
C ILE A 89 -1.51 0.17 -10.06
N MET A 90 -2.80 0.13 -9.75
CA MET A 90 -3.25 -0.06 -8.37
C MET A 90 -2.86 -1.43 -7.85
N ALA A 91 -1.83 -1.46 -7.00
CA ALA A 91 -1.19 -2.68 -6.55
C ALA A 91 -1.35 -2.87 -5.03
N GLY A 92 -2.13 -3.87 -4.65
CA GLY A 92 -2.41 -4.22 -3.26
C GLY A 92 -1.74 -5.51 -2.81
N CYS A 93 -1.69 -5.71 -1.51
CA CYS A 93 -1.11 -6.87 -0.86
C CYS A 93 -2.20 -7.84 -0.37
N GLU A 94 -1.77 -9.05 0.02
CA GLU A 94 -2.55 -10.05 0.75
C GLU A 94 -3.79 -10.61 0.04
N GLY A 95 -3.99 -10.33 -1.24
CA GLY A 95 -5.14 -10.83 -1.99
C GLY A 95 -6.44 -10.05 -1.73
N ASP A 96 -6.38 -8.87 -1.09
CA ASP A 96 -7.55 -8.06 -0.72
C ASP A 96 -8.13 -7.33 -1.93
N LEU A 97 -9.15 -7.94 -2.54
CA LEU A 97 -9.86 -7.38 -3.70
C LEU A 97 -10.71 -6.16 -3.36
N GLN A 98 -11.26 -6.08 -2.13
CA GLN A 98 -12.04 -4.92 -1.69
C GLN A 98 -11.15 -3.68 -1.57
N SER A 99 -9.92 -3.84 -1.09
CA SER A 99 -8.94 -2.75 -1.04
C SER A 99 -8.48 -2.33 -2.44
N ILE A 100 -8.34 -3.27 -3.38
CA ILE A 100 -8.05 -2.92 -4.79
C ILE A 100 -9.19 -2.11 -5.40
N PHE A 101 -10.44 -2.51 -5.18
CA PHE A 101 -11.58 -1.72 -5.62
C PHE A 101 -11.58 -0.33 -5.00
N THR A 102 -11.28 -0.23 -3.69
CA THR A 102 -11.18 1.05 -2.98
C THR A 102 -10.09 1.96 -3.59
N LEU A 103 -8.90 1.40 -3.89
CA LEU A 103 -7.81 2.13 -4.55
C LEU A 103 -8.22 2.65 -5.94
N LEU A 104 -8.89 1.81 -6.75
CA LEU A 104 -9.40 2.20 -8.07
C LEU A 104 -10.44 3.32 -7.97
N ALA A 105 -11.41 3.21 -7.06
CA ALA A 105 -12.43 4.22 -6.83
C ALA A 105 -11.80 5.55 -6.39
N VAL A 106 -10.89 5.51 -5.43
CA VAL A 106 -10.14 6.69 -4.98
C VAL A 106 -9.39 7.35 -6.13
N LYS A 107 -8.63 6.57 -6.91
CA LYS A 107 -7.86 7.11 -8.04
C LYS A 107 -8.75 7.75 -9.09
N ALA A 108 -9.86 7.09 -9.43
CA ALA A 108 -10.81 7.59 -10.44
C ALA A 108 -11.51 8.89 -10.01
N LEU A 109 -11.88 9.00 -8.74
CA LEU A 109 -12.67 10.11 -8.21
C LEU A 109 -11.84 11.32 -7.76
N THR A 110 -10.61 11.07 -7.28
CA THR A 110 -9.77 12.12 -6.67
C THR A 110 -8.50 12.41 -7.43
N THR A 111 -8.13 11.57 -8.40
CA THR A 111 -6.83 11.55 -9.08
C THR A 111 -5.63 11.29 -8.14
N LYS A 112 -5.89 11.08 -6.84
CA LYS A 112 -4.85 10.80 -5.84
C LYS A 112 -4.51 9.32 -5.80
N GLU A 113 -3.31 9.04 -5.37
CA GLU A 113 -2.88 7.68 -5.05
C GLU A 113 -3.15 7.39 -3.60
N GLY A 114 -3.66 6.18 -3.33
CA GLY A 114 -4.00 5.75 -1.98
C GLY A 114 -2.87 4.94 -1.35
N PHE A 115 -2.67 5.14 -0.06
CA PHE A 115 -1.84 4.27 0.77
C PHE A 115 -2.73 3.21 1.44
N MET A 116 -2.62 1.96 0.97
CA MET A 116 -3.28 0.80 1.57
C MET A 116 -2.55 0.42 2.85
N ALA A 117 -3.24 0.40 4.00
CA ALA A 117 -2.61 0.14 5.28
C ALA A 117 -3.54 -0.52 6.31
N ASN A 118 -2.91 -1.20 7.27
CA ASN A 118 -3.58 -1.84 8.40
C ASN A 118 -3.75 -0.85 9.56
N PRO A 119 -4.93 -0.81 10.23
CA PRO A 119 -5.09 -0.17 11.54
C PRO A 119 -4.29 -0.97 12.59
N SER A 120 -3.05 -0.56 12.82
CA SER A 120 -2.08 -1.30 13.64
C SER A 120 -2.08 -0.90 15.12
N MET A 121 -2.53 0.31 15.44
CA MET A 121 -2.73 0.77 16.80
C MET A 121 -3.91 1.75 16.84
N ILE A 122 -4.82 1.55 17.79
CA ILE A 122 -6.03 2.34 17.93
C ILE A 122 -6.10 2.88 19.37
N ASN A 123 -6.19 4.19 19.51
CA ASN A 123 -6.35 4.86 20.80
C ASN A 123 -7.65 5.66 20.82
N THR A 124 -8.68 5.07 21.42
CA THR A 124 -10.01 5.70 21.52
C THR A 124 -10.06 6.89 22.47
N ARG A 125 -9.11 7.01 23.42
CA ARG A 125 -9.05 8.15 24.35
C ARG A 125 -8.56 9.42 23.67
N THR A 126 -7.57 9.30 22.80
CA THR A 126 -7.00 10.43 22.04
C THR A 126 -7.60 10.53 20.62
N ASN A 127 -8.46 9.61 20.25
CA ASN A 127 -9.06 9.45 18.94
C ASN A 127 -7.98 9.36 17.82
N GLU A 128 -6.96 8.55 18.07
CA GLU A 128 -5.82 8.38 17.19
C GLU A 128 -5.73 6.96 16.63
N LEU A 129 -5.30 6.87 15.39
CA LEU A 129 -5.07 5.66 14.64
C LEU A 129 -3.63 5.64 14.13
N ILE A 130 -2.93 4.51 14.23
CA ILE A 130 -1.71 4.26 13.45
C ILE A 130 -2.07 3.32 12.33
N LEU A 131 -1.91 3.80 11.10
CA LEU A 131 -1.94 2.99 9.90
C LEU A 131 -0.51 2.55 9.55
N ALA A 132 -0.32 1.27 9.27
CA ALA A 132 0.99 0.73 8.91
C ALA A 132 0.89 -0.24 7.74
N HIS A 133 1.80 -0.11 6.78
CA HIS A 133 2.01 -1.07 5.68
C HIS A 133 3.40 -0.90 5.04
N CYS A 134 3.74 -1.81 4.10
CA CYS A 134 5.04 -1.81 3.43
C CYS A 134 4.96 -1.42 1.94
N THR A 135 3.79 -1.02 1.43
CA THR A 135 3.50 -0.88 -0.01
C THR A 135 3.15 0.55 -0.44
N VAL A 136 3.54 1.55 0.35
CA VAL A 136 3.36 2.96 -0.05
C VAL A 136 4.14 3.25 -1.33
N GLY A 137 3.54 3.97 -2.27
CA GLY A 137 4.25 4.47 -3.44
C GLY A 137 5.36 5.43 -3.02
N LEU A 138 6.53 5.34 -3.64
CA LEU A 138 7.67 6.21 -3.29
C LEU A 138 7.36 7.67 -3.57
N GLN A 139 6.58 7.96 -4.62
CA GLN A 139 6.15 9.31 -4.99
C GLN A 139 5.17 9.94 -3.99
N GLN A 140 4.53 9.14 -3.13
CA GLN A 140 3.69 9.65 -2.05
C GLN A 140 4.50 10.12 -0.84
N THR A 141 5.80 9.84 -0.81
CA THR A 141 6.68 10.13 0.33
C THR A 141 7.54 11.37 0.06
N GLU A 142 7.80 12.18 1.11
CA GLU A 142 8.82 13.22 1.04
C GLU A 142 10.22 12.62 0.98
N ARG A 143 10.42 11.55 1.71
CA ARG A 143 11.63 10.74 1.81
C ARG A 143 11.28 9.30 2.14
N TYR A 144 12.17 8.37 1.88
CA TYR A 144 12.02 6.98 2.30
C TYR A 144 13.34 6.37 2.74
N ILE A 145 13.22 5.31 3.54
CA ILE A 145 14.33 4.48 4.01
C ILE A 145 14.08 3.05 3.47
N ILE A 146 15.11 2.45 2.92
CA ILE A 146 15.07 1.06 2.51
C ILE A 146 15.25 0.19 3.74
N ARG A 147 14.31 -0.73 3.95
CA ARG A 147 14.25 -1.69 5.03
C ARG A 147 14.00 -3.10 4.46
N ASN A 148 13.97 -4.11 5.32
CA ASN A 148 13.43 -5.42 5.02
C ASN A 148 11.98 -5.57 5.51
N HIS A 149 11.31 -6.65 5.12
CA HIS A 149 9.98 -7.00 5.65
C HIS A 149 10.08 -7.35 7.14
N PHE A 150 9.21 -6.75 7.97
CA PHE A 150 9.40 -6.80 9.43
C PHE A 150 9.21 -8.18 10.04
N GLU A 151 8.32 -9.03 9.49
CA GLU A 151 8.04 -10.37 10.01
C GLU A 151 9.04 -11.41 9.56
N THR A 152 9.54 -11.31 8.32
CA THR A 152 10.39 -12.35 7.71
C THR A 152 11.84 -11.95 7.59
N GLU A 153 12.15 -10.67 7.81
CA GLU A 153 13.47 -10.05 7.62
C GLU A 153 14.04 -10.23 6.19
N LYS A 154 13.18 -10.61 5.23
CA LYS A 154 13.53 -10.86 3.82
C LYS A 154 13.12 -9.73 2.91
N GLY A 155 13.71 -9.70 1.71
CA GLY A 155 13.39 -8.80 0.63
C GLY A 155 13.51 -7.32 1.00
N ILE A 156 12.87 -6.47 0.22
CA ILE A 156 12.89 -5.01 0.42
C ILE A 156 11.50 -4.50 0.73
N ALA A 157 11.41 -3.73 1.81
CA ALA A 157 10.25 -2.97 2.24
C ALA A 157 10.61 -1.49 2.35
N ILE A 158 9.62 -0.63 2.22
CA ILE A 158 9.79 0.82 2.30
C ILE A 158 9.28 1.35 3.63
N GLN A 159 10.11 2.13 4.31
CA GLN A 159 9.71 3.04 5.37
C GLN A 159 9.56 4.43 4.75
N GLY A 160 8.36 4.75 4.30
CA GLY A 160 8.04 6.06 3.75
C GLY A 160 7.83 7.09 4.86
N LEU A 161 8.30 8.30 4.63
CA LEU A 161 8.01 9.48 5.43
C LEU A 161 7.03 10.34 4.63
N LEU A 162 5.77 10.33 5.06
CA LEU A 162 4.70 11.02 4.37
C LEU A 162 4.53 12.45 4.92
N PRO A 163 4.12 13.42 4.09
CA PRO A 163 3.83 14.77 4.55
C PRO A 163 2.72 14.77 5.61
N THR A 164 2.86 15.58 6.64
CA THR A 164 1.78 15.80 7.63
C THR A 164 0.69 16.68 7.04
N GLY A 165 -0.53 16.62 7.60
CA GLY A 165 -1.66 17.43 7.16
C GLY A 165 -2.96 16.63 7.04
N ASP A 166 -3.93 17.20 6.35
CA ASP A 166 -5.25 16.59 6.21
C ASP A 166 -5.19 15.31 5.37
N VAL A 167 -5.95 14.33 5.80
CA VAL A 167 -6.09 13.03 5.13
C VAL A 167 -7.54 12.58 5.13
N THR A 168 -7.86 11.73 4.15
CA THR A 168 -9.11 10.98 4.10
C THR A 168 -8.79 9.50 4.21
N VAL A 169 -9.55 8.79 5.05
CA VAL A 169 -9.44 7.33 5.24
C VAL A 169 -10.74 6.69 4.77
N ILE A 170 -10.63 5.73 3.87
CA ILE A 170 -11.77 5.07 3.24
C ILE A 170 -11.56 3.55 3.11
N LYS A 171 -12.64 2.80 3.20
CA LYS A 171 -12.73 1.38 2.84
C LYS A 171 -14.08 1.09 2.22
N CYS A 172 -14.07 0.45 1.06
CA CYS A 172 -15.27 -0.16 0.47
C CYS A 172 -15.32 -1.64 0.89
N GLY A 173 -16.49 -2.12 1.25
CA GLY A 173 -16.72 -3.47 1.75
C GLY A 173 -18.14 -3.96 1.50
N GLY A 174 -18.58 -4.92 2.32
CA GLY A 174 -19.85 -5.62 2.10
C GLY A 174 -19.70 -6.78 1.11
N GLU A 175 -20.73 -7.62 0.97
CA GLU A 175 -20.70 -8.77 0.06
C GLU A 175 -20.66 -8.35 -1.42
N CYS A 176 -21.32 -7.23 -1.74
CA CYS A 176 -21.43 -6.68 -3.10
C CYS A 176 -20.72 -5.33 -3.28
N LEU A 177 -19.78 -4.98 -2.40
CA LEU A 177 -19.14 -3.66 -2.38
C LEU A 177 -20.15 -2.52 -2.16
N ASP A 178 -21.21 -2.81 -1.43
CA ASP A 178 -22.37 -1.97 -1.16
C ASP A 178 -22.28 -1.23 0.18
N GLU A 179 -21.16 -1.40 0.90
CA GLU A 179 -20.89 -0.67 2.14
C GLU A 179 -19.57 0.10 2.01
N TYR A 180 -19.46 1.23 2.72
CA TYR A 180 -18.23 2.00 2.80
C TYR A 180 -18.06 2.66 4.16
N TYR A 181 -16.81 2.69 4.64
CA TYR A 181 -16.36 3.55 5.72
C TYR A 181 -15.65 4.76 5.11
N LEU A 182 -15.92 5.94 5.65
CA LEU A 182 -15.29 7.18 5.20
C LEU A 182 -15.12 8.14 6.37
N SER A 183 -13.91 8.59 6.60
CA SER A 183 -13.57 9.59 7.61
C SER A 183 -12.45 10.48 7.12
N THR A 184 -12.40 11.69 7.65
CA THR A 184 -11.24 12.58 7.55
C THR A 184 -10.44 12.56 8.85
N GLY A 185 -9.23 13.09 8.79
CA GLY A 185 -8.36 13.25 9.93
C GLY A 185 -7.14 14.08 9.58
N THR A 186 -6.22 14.20 10.53
CA THR A 186 -4.94 14.87 10.32
C THR A 186 -3.80 13.89 10.57
N LEU A 187 -2.95 13.65 9.58
CA LEU A 187 -1.68 12.94 9.75
C LEU A 187 -0.75 13.85 10.57
N THR A 188 -0.42 13.42 11.79
CA THR A 188 0.33 14.23 12.75
C THR A 188 1.80 13.82 12.84
N GLU A 189 2.12 12.56 12.54
CA GLU A 189 3.46 12.01 12.77
C GLU A 189 3.72 10.76 11.91
N ASN A 190 4.96 10.62 11.43
CA ASN A 190 5.49 9.35 10.95
C ASN A 190 6.12 8.60 12.12
N THR A 191 5.58 7.44 12.49
CA THR A 191 6.08 6.65 13.61
C THR A 191 7.08 5.57 13.16
N ASN A 192 7.72 4.88 14.09
CA ASN A 192 8.69 3.82 13.79
C ASN A 192 8.70 2.75 14.90
N TYR A 193 7.55 2.13 15.13
CA TYR A 193 7.45 0.99 16.04
C TYR A 193 8.06 -0.26 15.42
N ILE A 194 8.81 -1.03 16.19
CA ILE A 194 9.58 -2.17 15.69
C ILE A 194 8.69 -3.34 15.23
N ASN A 195 7.51 -3.50 15.85
CA ASN A 195 6.62 -4.63 15.64
C ASN A 195 5.49 -4.35 14.62
N MET A 196 5.73 -3.50 13.66
CA MET A 196 4.75 -3.12 12.63
C MET A 196 5.42 -3.04 11.26
N CYS A 197 4.61 -3.08 10.20
CA CYS A 197 5.05 -2.74 8.86
C CYS A 197 5.80 -1.42 8.82
N ARG A 198 6.71 -1.26 7.87
CA ARG A 198 7.75 -0.22 7.93
C ARG A 198 7.26 1.21 7.74
N THR A 199 6.31 1.45 6.83
CA THR A 199 5.66 2.78 6.72
C THR A 199 4.55 2.86 7.74
N GLN A 200 4.61 3.86 8.62
CA GLN A 200 3.70 4.03 9.75
C GLN A 200 3.32 5.49 9.91
N VAL A 201 2.04 5.78 9.93
CA VAL A 201 1.50 7.13 10.08
C VAL A 201 0.51 7.20 11.23
N ARG A 202 0.66 8.19 12.10
CA ARG A 202 -0.31 8.52 13.14
C ARG A 202 -1.32 9.52 12.61
N ILE A 203 -2.58 9.20 12.73
CA ILE A 203 -3.69 10.05 12.29
C ILE A 203 -4.58 10.35 13.49
N ARG A 204 -4.87 11.63 13.71
CA ARG A 204 -5.96 12.06 14.59
C ARG A 204 -7.23 12.09 13.75
N MET A 205 -8.17 11.22 14.10
CA MET A 205 -9.42 11.04 13.35
C MET A 205 -10.45 12.09 13.70
N ASN A 206 -11.30 12.48 12.75
CA ASN A 206 -12.43 13.36 12.99
C ASN A 206 -13.70 12.58 13.40
N THR A 207 -13.80 11.29 13.02
CA THR A 207 -14.85 10.39 13.50
C THR A 207 -14.28 9.45 14.57
N PRO A 208 -15.14 8.81 15.40
CA PRO A 208 -14.67 7.93 16.46
C PRO A 208 -13.81 6.76 15.95
N ALA A 209 -12.61 6.61 16.51
CA ALA A 209 -11.70 5.51 16.20
C ALA A 209 -12.21 4.13 16.66
N GLU A 210 -13.29 4.10 17.46
CA GLU A 210 -13.99 2.88 17.89
C GLU A 210 -14.46 2.01 16.74
N TYR A 211 -14.76 2.57 15.57
CA TYR A 211 -15.07 1.82 14.34
C TYR A 211 -14.06 0.70 14.11
N PHE A 212 -12.77 0.99 14.19
CA PHE A 212 -11.69 0.02 13.94
C PHE A 212 -11.63 -1.13 14.97
N LEU A 213 -12.27 -0.97 16.13
CA LEU A 213 -12.34 -2.01 17.18
C LEU A 213 -13.64 -2.80 17.15
N LYS A 214 -14.73 -2.20 16.66
CA LYS A 214 -16.08 -2.79 16.79
C LYS A 214 -16.45 -3.64 15.58
N ASN A 215 -16.40 -3.05 14.40
CA ASN A 215 -16.86 -3.71 13.18
C ASN A 215 -16.25 -3.08 11.92
N PRO A 216 -14.93 -3.15 11.72
CA PRO A 216 -14.31 -2.62 10.53
C PRO A 216 -14.71 -3.42 9.29
N LEU A 217 -14.89 -2.75 8.15
CA LEU A 217 -15.22 -3.37 6.85
C LEU A 217 -14.08 -4.23 6.26
N GLY A 218 -13.07 -4.52 7.03
CA GLY A 218 -11.94 -5.34 6.65
C GLY A 218 -10.65 -4.85 7.31
N ASN A 219 -9.56 -5.55 7.03
CA ASN A 219 -8.29 -5.26 7.67
C ASN A 219 -7.63 -3.99 7.10
N HIS A 220 -7.51 -3.89 5.76
CA HIS A 220 -6.88 -2.73 5.15
C HIS A 220 -7.87 -1.60 4.92
N HIS A 221 -7.38 -0.38 5.14
CA HIS A 221 -8.04 0.86 4.77
C HIS A 221 -7.12 1.67 3.85
N ILE A 222 -7.70 2.52 3.02
CA ILE A 222 -6.95 3.37 2.11
C ILE A 222 -6.90 4.78 2.67
N MET A 223 -5.70 5.32 2.83
CA MET A 223 -5.47 6.72 3.20
C MET A 223 -5.03 7.51 1.97
N ILE A 224 -5.58 8.69 1.80
CA ILE A 224 -5.15 9.69 0.80
C ILE A 224 -4.91 11.04 1.44
N HIS A 225 -3.92 11.79 0.95
CA HIS A 225 -3.69 13.16 1.40
C HIS A 225 -4.75 14.11 0.88
N GLY A 226 -5.26 14.95 1.76
CA GLY A 226 -6.32 15.92 1.50
C GLY A 226 -7.69 15.48 2.02
N ASN A 227 -8.63 16.42 2.01
CA ASN A 227 -10.02 16.17 2.36
C ASN A 227 -10.84 15.93 1.09
N TYR A 228 -11.32 14.72 0.92
CA TYR A 228 -12.16 14.27 -0.20
C TYR A 228 -13.49 13.69 0.28
N GLU A 229 -13.90 14.00 1.51
CA GLU A 229 -15.11 13.44 2.11
C GLU A 229 -16.35 13.68 1.23
N ASP A 230 -16.57 14.91 0.82
CA ASP A 230 -17.75 15.26 0.02
C ASP A 230 -17.78 14.51 -1.31
N THR A 231 -16.66 14.51 -2.05
CA THR A 231 -16.57 13.86 -3.37
C THR A 231 -16.80 12.35 -3.28
N LEU A 232 -16.19 11.69 -2.31
CA LEU A 232 -16.32 10.25 -2.15
C LEU A 232 -17.69 9.87 -1.61
N ASN A 233 -18.20 10.62 -0.62
CA ASN A 233 -19.53 10.39 -0.03
C ASN A 233 -20.63 10.55 -1.07
N GLU A 234 -20.59 11.60 -1.89
CA GLU A 234 -21.56 11.83 -2.96
C GLU A 234 -21.60 10.67 -3.95
N PHE A 235 -20.45 10.18 -4.39
CA PHE A 235 -20.36 9.03 -5.30
C PHE A 235 -20.99 7.76 -4.70
N PHE A 236 -20.62 7.39 -3.48
CA PHE A 236 -21.12 6.16 -2.86
C PHE A 236 -22.60 6.25 -2.51
N MET A 237 -23.08 7.40 -2.05
CA MET A 237 -24.50 7.63 -1.81
C MET A 237 -25.32 7.58 -3.12
N ALA A 238 -24.84 8.16 -4.21
CA ALA A 238 -25.51 8.11 -5.52
C ALA A 238 -25.60 6.68 -6.07
N ASN A 239 -24.70 5.79 -5.65
CA ASN A 239 -24.72 4.36 -5.99
C ASN A 239 -25.41 3.49 -4.93
N ALA A 240 -26.21 4.10 -4.03
CA ALA A 240 -26.96 3.43 -2.97
C ALA A 240 -26.11 2.59 -2.00
N CYS A 241 -24.82 2.92 -1.87
CA CYS A 241 -23.96 2.26 -0.87
C CYS A 241 -24.26 2.78 0.54
N LYS A 242 -24.20 1.87 1.51
CA LYS A 242 -24.45 2.18 2.91
C LYS A 242 -23.16 2.65 3.59
N ARG A 243 -23.18 3.83 4.21
CA ARG A 243 -22.07 4.30 5.07
C ARG A 243 -22.09 3.54 6.40
N THR A 244 -20.94 3.04 6.79
CA THR A 244 -20.69 2.37 8.08
C THR A 244 -20.01 3.36 9.04
N GLU A 245 -20.45 3.41 10.30
CA GLU A 245 -19.94 4.28 11.36
C GLU A 245 -19.18 3.50 12.44
#